data_8add00be4d7114b7993d6369868f3e6b
#
_entry.id   8add00be4d7114b7993d6369868f3e6b
#
_cell.length_a   1.000
_cell.length_b   1.000
_cell.length_c   1.000
_cell.angle_alpha   90.00
_cell.angle_beta   90.00
_cell.angle_gamma   90.00
#
_symmetry.space_group_name_H-M   'P 1'
#
loop_
_entity.id
_entity.type
_entity.pdbx_description
1 polymer ?
#
loop_
_entity_poly.entity_id
_entity_poly.type
_entity_poly.pdbx_seq_one_letter_code
_entity_poly.pdbx_strand_id
1 'polypeptide(L)'
;MNILRKILIVFVIGFVALLVAAQIASYFFLKPILEREGRHLLRVPVYIEKAGLNFFGGSLWMKGVRVKNSPGFQERDILSARTVAIDLNLLSLLTHEFTVRRILFKDPQLALEINEQGEFNGAAFFNRILTQSRKWVQGERRFVQLVTHYILEKFAVRNGAVQFVDRRNSDRNLSVRFISFSLARVVYPPDPEEALPTAVYLNATVSGDSEGKILVLGRINPFASEKSFDITGSVKGLSFAQYQAFMSPSPLPITEGTLQLKIKALCHDNQVDIHHQVRLERLRFSPGELPEAQVPLVFGMKPEAIVRFFNERGAPANAFEFDFRVLGDLDDPNFNLLSVANENLQRAIHEQLTVQMKAVEEKAAQVVG
;
A
#
# COMPACT_ATOMS: atom_id res chain seq x y z
N MET A 1 18.36 51.21 34.04
CA MET A 1 17.73 50.14 33.18
C MET A 1 16.58 50.80 32.41
N ASN A 2 16.72 50.93 31.08
CA ASN A 2 15.81 51.70 30.22
C ASN A 2 14.37 51.19 30.28
N ILE A 3 13.40 52.10 30.33
CA ILE A 3 11.95 51.82 30.34
C ILE A 3 11.58 50.83 29.26
N LEU A 4 12.19 50.97 28.07
CA LEU A 4 11.99 50.03 26.92
C LEU A 4 12.36 48.59 27.27
N ARG A 5 13.46 48.37 28.03
CA ARG A 5 13.88 47.02 28.49
C ARG A 5 12.90 46.42 29.50
N LYS A 6 12.31 47.22 30.37
CA LYS A 6 11.27 46.76 31.31
C LYS A 6 9.99 46.37 30.58
N ILE A 7 9.55 47.18 29.60
CA ILE A 7 8.38 46.88 28.76
C ILE A 7 8.61 45.59 27.98
N LEU A 8 9.78 45.42 27.36
CA LEU A 8 10.15 44.22 26.64
C LEU A 8 10.11 42.95 27.54
N ILE A 9 10.67 43.06 28.75
CA ILE A 9 10.68 41.97 29.73
C ILE A 9 9.24 41.57 30.12
N VAL A 10 8.39 42.55 30.43
CA VAL A 10 6.98 42.30 30.79
C VAL A 10 6.23 41.67 29.63
N PHE A 11 6.44 42.13 28.38
CA PHE A 11 5.88 41.54 27.19
C PHE A 11 6.31 40.09 26.98
N VAL A 12 7.61 39.79 27.12
CA VAL A 12 8.15 38.43 27.01
C VAL A 12 7.58 37.50 28.09
N ILE A 13 7.52 37.99 29.36
CA ILE A 13 6.93 37.20 30.45
C ILE A 13 5.44 36.91 30.18
N GLY A 14 4.68 37.93 29.77
CA GLY A 14 3.26 37.80 29.42
C GLY A 14 3.04 36.80 28.26
N PHE A 15 3.88 36.89 27.23
CA PHE A 15 3.83 35.97 26.10
C PHE A 15 4.15 34.52 26.51
N VAL A 16 5.21 34.33 27.33
CA VAL A 16 5.55 32.99 27.85
C VAL A 16 4.44 32.44 28.74
N ALA A 17 3.85 33.27 29.62
CA ALA A 17 2.73 32.86 30.45
C ALA A 17 1.50 32.43 29.60
N LEU A 18 1.21 33.17 28.52
CA LEU A 18 0.16 32.82 27.57
C LEU A 18 0.42 31.48 26.89
N LEU A 19 1.66 31.21 26.45
CA LEU A 19 2.04 29.93 25.84
C LEU A 19 1.93 28.78 26.84
N VAL A 20 2.32 28.97 28.08
CA VAL A 20 2.17 27.97 29.15
C VAL A 20 0.68 27.70 29.42
N ALA A 21 -0.14 28.73 29.52
CA ALA A 21 -1.59 28.58 29.70
C ALA A 21 -2.21 27.84 28.50
N ALA A 22 -1.84 28.19 27.29
CA ALA A 22 -2.30 27.49 26.07
C ALA A 22 -1.85 26.02 26.06
N GLN A 23 -0.60 25.74 26.50
CA GLN A 23 -0.08 24.38 26.64
C GLN A 23 -0.93 23.55 27.63
N ILE A 24 -1.27 24.12 28.78
CA ILE A 24 -2.11 23.47 29.80
C ILE A 24 -3.54 23.27 29.24
N ALA A 25 -4.12 24.29 28.63
CA ALA A 25 -5.46 24.21 28.02
C ALA A 25 -5.52 23.13 26.94
N SER A 26 -4.45 22.92 26.17
CA SER A 26 -4.42 21.91 25.11
C SER A 26 -4.67 20.49 25.65
N TYR A 27 -4.26 20.15 26.84
CA TYR A 27 -4.51 18.84 27.43
C TYR A 27 -6.01 18.55 27.67
N PHE A 28 -6.82 19.60 27.90
CA PHE A 28 -8.25 19.44 28.15
C PHE A 28 -9.09 19.54 26.89
N PHE A 29 -8.73 20.41 25.96
CA PHE A 29 -9.57 20.74 24.79
C PHE A 29 -9.15 20.06 23.50
N LEU A 30 -7.89 19.63 23.37
CA LEU A 30 -7.37 19.08 22.12
C LEU A 30 -8.06 17.78 21.70
N LYS A 31 -8.22 16.85 22.66
CA LYS A 31 -8.85 15.55 22.38
C LYS A 31 -10.27 15.69 21.80
N PRO A 32 -11.24 16.39 22.43
CA PRO A 32 -12.58 16.52 21.88
C PRO A 32 -12.62 17.27 20.54
N ILE A 33 -11.70 18.22 20.32
CA ILE A 33 -11.56 18.91 19.04
C ILE A 33 -11.13 17.92 17.96
N LEU A 34 -10.07 17.15 18.20
CA LEU A 34 -9.55 16.17 17.24
C LEU A 34 -10.56 15.05 16.93
N GLU A 35 -11.29 14.56 17.93
CA GLU A 35 -12.35 13.57 17.72
C GLU A 35 -13.52 14.14 16.91
N ARG A 36 -13.89 15.40 17.14
CA ARG A 36 -14.95 16.08 16.38
C ARG A 36 -14.54 16.32 14.94
N GLU A 37 -13.35 16.88 14.72
CA GLU A 37 -12.83 17.14 13.38
C GLU A 37 -12.56 15.82 12.61
N GLY A 38 -12.04 14.81 13.27
CA GLY A 38 -11.87 13.47 12.70
C GLY A 38 -13.21 12.86 12.27
N ARG A 39 -14.26 12.98 13.09
CA ARG A 39 -15.61 12.53 12.76
C ARG A 39 -16.19 13.32 11.57
N HIS A 40 -15.98 14.60 11.54
CA HIS A 40 -16.45 15.45 10.44
C HIS A 40 -15.77 15.08 9.12
N LEU A 41 -14.46 14.83 9.18
CA LEU A 41 -13.62 14.45 8.05
C LEU A 41 -13.98 13.08 7.49
N LEU A 42 -14.01 12.06 8.37
CA LEU A 42 -14.17 10.66 7.99
C LEU A 42 -15.63 10.20 7.94
N ARG A 43 -16.57 11.00 8.46
CA ARG A 43 -18.01 10.71 8.59
C ARG A 43 -18.30 9.41 9.34
N VAL A 44 -17.37 8.98 10.18
CA VAL A 44 -17.49 7.86 11.11
C VAL A 44 -16.93 8.28 12.46
N PRO A 45 -17.33 7.66 13.58
CA PRO A 45 -16.81 7.99 14.91
C PRO A 45 -15.31 7.78 14.99
N VAL A 46 -14.60 8.78 15.51
CA VAL A 46 -13.18 8.72 15.83
C VAL A 46 -13.01 8.86 17.32
N TYR A 47 -12.23 7.96 17.93
CA TYR A 47 -11.92 7.95 19.33
C TYR A 47 -10.42 8.05 19.55
N ILE A 48 -10.03 8.88 20.52
CA ILE A 48 -8.62 9.10 20.90
C ILE A 48 -8.54 8.91 22.42
N GLU A 49 -7.64 8.08 22.90
CA GLU A 49 -7.47 7.91 24.34
C GLU A 49 -6.83 9.13 24.98
N LYS A 50 -5.70 9.57 24.42
CA LYS A 50 -4.95 10.75 24.87
C LYS A 50 -4.42 11.53 23.68
N ALA A 51 -4.44 12.84 23.79
CA ALA A 51 -3.82 13.76 22.84
C ALA A 51 -3.00 14.82 23.59
N GLY A 52 -1.96 15.29 22.95
CA GLY A 52 -1.15 16.39 23.48
C GLY A 52 -0.47 17.16 22.37
N LEU A 53 -0.26 18.44 22.63
CA LEU A 53 0.41 19.37 21.73
C LEU A 53 1.59 19.98 22.48
N ASN A 54 2.76 20.01 21.85
CA ASN A 54 3.91 20.75 22.33
C ASN A 54 4.10 21.99 21.44
N PHE A 55 3.65 23.13 21.92
CA PHE A 55 3.74 24.39 21.18
C PHE A 55 5.19 24.81 20.88
N PHE A 56 6.11 24.55 21.80
CA PHE A 56 7.52 24.94 21.61
C PHE A 56 8.26 24.06 20.61
N GLY A 57 7.93 22.75 20.59
CA GLY A 57 8.54 21.79 19.67
C GLY A 57 7.77 21.61 18.36
N GLY A 58 6.58 22.23 18.22
CA GLY A 58 5.73 22.07 17.05
C GLY A 58 5.22 20.64 16.86
N SER A 59 5.03 19.87 17.96
CA SER A 59 4.62 18.48 17.85
C SER A 59 3.24 18.21 18.42
N LEU A 60 2.40 17.53 17.64
CA LEU A 60 1.09 16.99 18.03
C LEU A 60 1.22 15.48 18.12
N TRP A 61 0.72 14.90 19.21
CA TRP A 61 0.65 13.44 19.34
C TRP A 61 -0.73 12.98 19.81
N MET A 62 -1.13 11.81 19.37
CA MET A 62 -2.35 11.12 19.76
C MET A 62 -2.01 9.67 20.10
N LYS A 63 -2.60 9.12 21.16
CA LYS A 63 -2.46 7.71 21.57
C LYS A 63 -3.82 7.03 21.58
N GLY A 64 -3.84 5.74 21.23
CA GLY A 64 -5.05 4.93 21.20
C GLY A 64 -6.09 5.46 20.22
N VAL A 65 -5.66 5.82 19.01
CA VAL A 65 -6.56 6.30 17.95
C VAL A 65 -7.35 5.11 17.40
N ARG A 66 -8.66 5.25 17.30
CA ARG A 66 -9.58 4.25 16.72
C ARG A 66 -10.60 4.95 15.85
N VAL A 67 -10.71 4.48 14.62
CA VAL A 67 -11.70 4.93 13.63
C VAL A 67 -12.70 3.80 13.45
N LYS A 68 -13.95 4.05 13.77
CA LYS A 68 -15.01 3.04 13.67
C LYS A 68 -15.25 2.67 12.20
N ASN A 69 -15.67 1.43 12.02
CA ASN A 69 -16.19 0.98 10.73
C ASN A 69 -17.57 1.57 10.45
N SER A 70 -17.98 1.59 9.20
CA SER A 70 -19.35 1.91 8.82
C SER A 70 -20.29 0.80 9.28
N PRO A 71 -21.59 1.08 9.51
CA PRO A 71 -22.57 0.02 9.78
C PRO A 71 -22.59 -1.03 8.65
N GLY A 72 -22.87 -2.28 9.00
CA GLY A 72 -22.95 -3.40 8.04
C GLY A 72 -21.68 -4.23 7.92
N PHE A 73 -20.61 -3.89 8.66
CA PHE A 73 -19.35 -4.65 8.70
C PHE A 73 -19.15 -5.28 10.10
N GLN A 74 -18.53 -6.45 10.14
CA GLN A 74 -18.31 -7.19 11.39
C GLN A 74 -17.13 -6.61 12.19
N GLU A 75 -16.08 -6.16 11.47
CA GLU A 75 -14.94 -5.52 12.11
C GLU A 75 -15.36 -4.18 12.75
N ARG A 76 -15.09 -4.06 14.05
CA ARG A 76 -15.55 -2.91 14.85
C ARG A 76 -14.85 -1.60 14.44
N ASP A 77 -13.56 -1.66 14.18
CA ASP A 77 -12.71 -0.52 13.85
C ASP A 77 -12.07 -0.75 12.48
N ILE A 78 -12.25 0.19 11.54
CA ILE A 78 -11.57 0.10 10.25
C ILE A 78 -10.08 0.42 10.37
N LEU A 79 -9.74 1.34 11.27
CA LEU A 79 -8.36 1.73 11.54
C LEU A 79 -8.16 1.91 13.04
N SER A 80 -7.10 1.34 13.57
CA SER A 80 -6.58 1.66 14.89
C SER A 80 -5.09 1.98 14.82
N ALA A 81 -4.58 2.81 15.74
CA ALA A 81 -3.16 3.08 15.85
C ALA A 81 -2.78 3.35 17.31
N ARG A 82 -1.68 2.75 17.77
CA ARG A 82 -1.17 2.99 19.12
C ARG A 82 -0.76 4.43 19.31
N THR A 83 -0.06 5.00 18.31
CA THR A 83 0.37 6.40 18.36
C THR A 83 0.34 7.00 16.95
N VAL A 84 -0.18 8.21 16.86
CA VAL A 84 -0.03 9.09 15.69
C VAL A 84 0.70 10.34 16.17
N ALA A 85 1.77 10.72 15.48
CA ALA A 85 2.55 11.92 15.78
C ALA A 85 2.73 12.77 14.52
N ILE A 86 2.61 14.08 14.67
CA ILE A 86 2.80 15.08 13.62
C ILE A 86 3.78 16.12 14.15
N ASP A 87 4.89 16.30 13.48
CA ASP A 87 5.90 17.29 13.82
C ASP A 87 5.94 18.38 12.75
N LEU A 88 5.70 19.62 13.17
CA LEU A 88 5.70 20.80 12.31
C LEU A 88 7.01 21.56 12.41
N ASN A 89 7.44 22.18 11.34
CA ASN A 89 8.47 23.19 11.39
C ASN A 89 7.84 24.57 11.66
N LEU A 90 7.81 24.99 12.92
CA LEU A 90 7.18 26.26 13.30
C LEU A 90 7.84 27.48 12.63
N LEU A 91 9.14 27.41 12.34
CA LEU A 91 9.85 28.51 11.67
C LEU A 91 9.39 28.69 10.23
N SER A 92 8.93 27.63 9.58
CA SER A 92 8.39 27.71 8.22
C SER A 92 7.11 28.54 8.14
N LEU A 93 6.39 28.72 9.26
CA LEU A 93 5.21 29.59 9.31
C LEU A 93 5.55 31.08 9.16
N LEU A 94 6.83 31.45 9.34
CA LEU A 94 7.33 32.81 9.12
C LEU A 94 7.72 33.06 7.65
N THR A 95 7.70 32.04 6.85
CA THR A 95 7.94 32.07 5.40
C THR A 95 6.64 31.80 4.64
N HIS A 96 6.68 31.76 3.31
CA HIS A 96 5.55 31.37 2.49
C HIS A 96 5.48 29.82 2.31
N GLU A 97 6.23 29.07 3.10
CA GLU A 97 6.30 27.61 3.07
C GLU A 97 5.62 27.03 4.31
N PHE A 98 4.86 25.95 4.12
CA PHE A 98 4.32 25.17 5.24
C PHE A 98 5.00 23.80 5.26
N THR A 99 5.89 23.61 6.25
CA THR A 99 6.68 22.38 6.34
C THR A 99 6.20 21.51 7.50
N VAL A 100 5.75 20.29 7.16
CA VAL A 100 5.53 19.19 8.10
C VAL A 100 6.78 18.32 8.09
N ARG A 101 7.54 18.32 9.18
CA ARG A 101 8.76 17.52 9.29
C ARG A 101 8.47 16.02 9.26
N ARG A 102 7.39 15.60 9.95
CA ARG A 102 7.06 14.19 10.03
C ARG A 102 5.60 13.97 10.37
N ILE A 103 5.01 12.97 9.70
CA ILE A 103 3.78 12.28 10.12
C ILE A 103 4.15 10.84 10.40
N LEU A 104 3.91 10.33 11.61
CA LEU A 104 4.28 8.99 12.02
C LEU A 104 3.09 8.24 12.60
N PHE A 105 2.80 7.07 12.03
CA PHE A 105 1.89 6.07 12.59
C PHE A 105 2.70 4.92 13.19
N LYS A 106 2.50 4.64 14.48
CA LYS A 106 3.09 3.48 15.16
C LYS A 106 2.01 2.44 15.44
N ASP A 107 2.33 1.20 15.09
CA ASP A 107 1.47 0.03 15.25
C ASP A 107 0.04 0.28 14.70
N PRO A 108 -0.13 0.85 13.48
CA PRO A 108 -1.45 0.95 12.90
C PRO A 108 -1.95 -0.42 12.45
N GLN A 109 -3.23 -0.66 12.65
CA GLN A 109 -3.95 -1.83 12.17
C GLN A 109 -5.09 -1.37 11.28
N LEU A 110 -5.14 -1.86 10.05
CA LEU A 110 -6.17 -1.57 9.08
C LEU A 110 -6.96 -2.86 8.81
N ALA A 111 -8.26 -2.84 9.10
CA ALA A 111 -9.17 -3.94 8.87
C ALA A 111 -10.03 -3.66 7.63
N LEU A 112 -9.72 -4.35 6.55
CA LEU A 112 -10.44 -4.28 5.28
C LEU A 112 -11.38 -5.48 5.18
N GLU A 113 -12.64 -5.22 4.85
CA GLU A 113 -13.68 -6.24 4.85
C GLU A 113 -14.60 -6.05 3.63
N ILE A 114 -14.88 -7.15 2.92
CA ILE A 114 -16.04 -7.26 2.04
C ILE A 114 -17.12 -7.99 2.83
N ASN A 115 -18.26 -7.36 3.05
CA ASN A 115 -19.37 -7.95 3.79
C ASN A 115 -20.12 -9.00 2.95
N GLU A 116 -21.12 -9.66 3.54
CA GLU A 116 -21.94 -10.67 2.87
C GLU A 116 -22.72 -10.12 1.67
N GLN A 117 -23.02 -8.82 1.66
CA GLN A 117 -23.68 -8.12 0.56
C GLN A 117 -22.72 -7.74 -0.57
N GLY A 118 -21.42 -7.96 -0.41
CA GLY A 118 -20.39 -7.62 -1.39
C GLY A 118 -19.87 -6.19 -1.30
N GLU A 119 -20.25 -5.45 -0.27
CA GLU A 119 -19.77 -4.08 -0.06
C GLU A 119 -18.37 -4.09 0.57
N PHE A 120 -17.52 -3.18 0.12
CA PHE A 120 -16.15 -3.02 0.61
C PHE A 120 -16.03 -1.80 1.54
N ASN A 121 -15.69 -2.01 2.81
CA ASN A 121 -15.56 -0.95 3.80
C ASN A 121 -14.48 0.09 3.45
N GLY A 122 -13.42 -0.33 2.79
CA GLY A 122 -12.32 0.55 2.38
C GLY A 122 -12.73 1.60 1.33
N ALA A 123 -13.70 1.30 0.44
CA ALA A 123 -14.08 2.20 -0.66
C ALA A 123 -14.52 3.58 -0.15
N ALA A 124 -15.47 3.63 0.78
CA ALA A 124 -15.94 4.88 1.36
C ALA A 124 -14.86 5.58 2.19
N PHE A 125 -14.06 4.82 2.93
CA PHE A 125 -12.97 5.33 3.77
C PHE A 125 -11.89 6.03 2.93
N PHE A 126 -11.33 5.33 1.94
CA PHE A 126 -10.28 5.88 1.08
C PHE A 126 -10.77 7.04 0.21
N ASN A 127 -11.98 6.95 -0.35
CA ASN A 127 -12.56 8.04 -1.15
C ASN A 127 -12.72 9.33 -0.33
N ARG A 128 -13.10 9.23 0.95
CA ARG A 128 -13.19 10.40 1.84
C ARG A 128 -11.83 11.04 2.07
N ILE A 129 -10.81 10.23 2.37
CA ILE A 129 -9.44 10.72 2.56
C ILE A 129 -8.94 11.41 1.29
N LEU A 130 -9.08 10.78 0.12
CA LEU A 130 -8.62 11.32 -1.16
C LEU A 130 -9.36 12.60 -1.56
N THR A 131 -10.68 12.66 -1.39
CA THR A 131 -11.48 13.85 -1.69
C THR A 131 -11.08 15.02 -0.81
N GLN A 132 -10.84 14.75 0.46
CA GLN A 132 -10.47 15.80 1.40
C GLN A 132 -9.03 16.29 1.18
N SER A 133 -8.10 15.40 0.86
CA SER A 133 -6.72 15.81 0.53
C SER A 133 -6.69 16.71 -0.71
N ARG A 134 -7.48 16.40 -1.74
CA ARG A 134 -7.62 17.27 -2.93
C ARG A 134 -8.16 18.66 -2.58
N LYS A 135 -9.17 18.77 -1.73
CA LYS A 135 -9.71 20.07 -1.28
C LYS A 135 -8.69 20.90 -0.51
N TRP A 136 -7.86 20.24 0.30
CA TRP A 136 -6.76 20.92 1.00
C TRP A 136 -5.73 21.48 0.02
N VAL A 137 -5.36 20.70 -0.97
CA VAL A 137 -4.37 21.09 -2.00
C VAL A 137 -4.92 22.20 -2.92
N GLN A 138 -6.21 22.16 -3.24
CA GLN A 138 -6.86 23.16 -4.13
C GLN A 138 -7.20 24.50 -3.46
N GLY A 139 -6.89 24.66 -2.17
CA GLY A 139 -6.94 25.97 -1.52
C GLY A 139 -8.34 26.52 -1.21
N GLU A 140 -9.35 25.69 -1.05
CA GLU A 140 -10.73 26.12 -0.72
C GLU A 140 -10.86 26.80 0.66
N ARG A 141 -9.80 26.83 1.49
CA ARG A 141 -9.81 27.52 2.79
C ARG A 141 -8.91 28.75 2.78
N ARG A 142 -9.43 29.87 3.26
CA ARG A 142 -8.76 31.20 3.28
C ARG A 142 -7.37 31.23 3.92
N PHE A 143 -7.03 30.30 4.81
CA PHE A 143 -5.70 30.22 5.44
C PHE A 143 -4.61 29.77 4.46
N VAL A 144 -4.97 29.10 3.39
CA VAL A 144 -4.06 28.54 2.38
C VAL A 144 -3.52 29.60 1.42
N GLN A 145 -4.15 30.78 1.32
CA GLN A 145 -3.74 31.82 0.37
C GLN A 145 -2.38 32.49 0.69
N LEU A 146 -1.88 32.35 1.93
CA LEU A 146 -0.59 32.90 2.36
C LEU A 146 0.56 31.91 2.15
N VAL A 147 0.27 30.64 1.94
CA VAL A 147 1.26 29.58 1.79
C VAL A 147 1.35 29.17 0.32
N THR A 148 2.52 29.31 -0.27
CA THR A 148 2.76 28.99 -1.67
C THR A 148 3.33 27.58 -1.86
N HIS A 149 4.02 27.04 -0.83
CA HIS A 149 4.66 25.73 -0.89
C HIS A 149 4.31 24.88 0.34
N TYR A 150 3.98 23.63 0.10
CA TYR A 150 3.73 22.61 1.14
C TYR A 150 4.79 21.53 1.04
N ILE A 151 5.48 21.27 2.12
CA ILE A 151 6.55 20.28 2.19
C ILE A 151 6.22 19.30 3.31
N LEU A 152 6.13 18.02 2.98
CA LEU A 152 6.13 16.93 3.95
C LEU A 152 7.48 16.21 3.83
N GLU A 153 8.38 16.44 4.81
CA GLU A 153 9.71 15.84 4.77
C GLU A 153 9.65 14.32 4.93
N LYS A 154 8.74 13.81 5.80
CA LYS A 154 8.60 12.38 6.02
C LYS A 154 7.20 11.97 6.47
N PHE A 155 6.57 11.08 5.71
CA PHE A 155 5.47 10.24 6.18
C PHE A 155 6.02 8.86 6.52
N ALA A 156 5.63 8.27 7.65
CA ALA A 156 6.10 6.95 8.06
C ALA A 156 5.03 6.13 8.78
N VAL A 157 4.99 4.85 8.43
CA VAL A 157 4.28 3.79 9.16
C VAL A 157 5.35 2.86 9.74
N ARG A 158 5.23 2.52 11.02
CA ARG A 158 6.11 1.57 11.70
C ARG A 158 5.30 0.46 12.33
N ASN A 159 5.68 -0.78 12.03
CA ASN A 159 5.05 -1.98 12.56
C ASN A 159 3.54 -2.01 12.29
N GLY A 160 3.14 -1.63 11.07
CA GLY A 160 1.74 -1.67 10.65
C GLY A 160 1.26 -3.08 10.37
N ALA A 161 -0.06 -3.26 10.39
CA ALA A 161 -0.71 -4.48 9.96
C ALA A 161 -1.95 -4.14 9.10
N VAL A 162 -2.20 -4.96 8.10
CA VAL A 162 -3.42 -4.93 7.28
C VAL A 162 -4.02 -6.32 7.32
N GLN A 163 -5.28 -6.41 7.66
CA GLN A 163 -6.08 -7.61 7.54
C GLN A 163 -7.18 -7.37 6.52
N PHE A 164 -7.30 -8.26 5.56
CA PHE A 164 -8.38 -8.27 4.58
C PHE A 164 -9.19 -9.56 4.75
N VAL A 165 -10.53 -9.45 4.75
CA VAL A 165 -11.46 -10.57 4.88
C VAL A 165 -12.59 -10.39 3.87
N ASP A 166 -12.86 -11.41 3.05
CA ASP A 166 -14.07 -11.49 2.21
C ASP A 166 -15.08 -12.43 2.88
N ARG A 167 -16.16 -11.87 3.47
CA ARG A 167 -17.19 -12.66 4.19
C ARG A 167 -18.03 -13.55 3.27
N ARG A 168 -17.99 -13.32 1.97
CA ARG A 168 -18.67 -14.19 0.99
C ARG A 168 -17.89 -15.46 0.70
N ASN A 169 -16.58 -15.45 0.99
CA ASN A 169 -15.70 -16.57 0.81
C ASN A 169 -14.65 -16.61 1.91
N SER A 170 -14.79 -17.54 2.84
CA SER A 170 -13.92 -17.68 4.02
C SER A 170 -12.44 -17.92 3.68
N ASP A 171 -12.16 -18.44 2.48
CA ASP A 171 -10.80 -18.74 2.03
C ASP A 171 -10.05 -17.47 1.57
N ARG A 172 -10.79 -16.37 1.34
CA ARG A 172 -10.22 -15.08 0.93
C ARG A 172 -9.83 -14.23 2.12
N ASN A 173 -8.81 -14.68 2.84
CA ASN A 173 -8.21 -13.96 3.94
C ASN A 173 -6.75 -13.60 3.63
N LEU A 174 -6.38 -12.34 3.88
CA LEU A 174 -5.01 -11.85 3.70
C LEU A 174 -4.59 -11.10 4.96
N SER A 175 -3.45 -11.47 5.52
CA SER A 175 -2.84 -10.75 6.63
C SER A 175 -1.43 -10.30 6.25
N VAL A 176 -1.20 -8.99 6.28
CA VAL A 176 0.12 -8.38 6.07
C VAL A 176 0.54 -7.73 7.38
N ARG A 177 1.74 -8.05 7.87
CA ARG A 177 2.27 -7.60 9.16
C ARG A 177 3.64 -6.97 9.02
N PHE A 178 4.10 -6.37 10.11
CA PHE A 178 5.41 -5.72 10.21
C PHE A 178 5.64 -4.70 9.09
N ILE A 179 4.56 -4.01 8.70
CA ILE A 179 4.63 -3.03 7.63
C ILE A 179 5.46 -1.84 8.12
N SER A 180 6.57 -1.60 7.42
CA SER A 180 7.34 -0.38 7.49
C SER A 180 7.21 0.33 6.15
N PHE A 181 6.52 1.47 6.14
CA PHE A 181 6.31 2.28 4.94
C PHE A 181 6.81 3.70 5.18
N SER A 182 7.42 4.30 4.19
CA SER A 182 7.73 5.73 4.24
C SER A 182 7.70 6.38 2.86
N LEU A 183 7.24 7.64 2.88
CA LEU A 183 7.46 8.62 1.82
C LEU A 183 8.39 9.70 2.37
N ALA A 184 9.40 10.07 1.61
CA ALA A 184 10.30 11.15 1.96
C ALA A 184 10.25 12.24 0.90
N ARG A 185 10.15 13.49 1.36
CA ARG A 185 10.12 14.69 0.54
C ARG A 185 8.95 14.76 -0.47
N VAL A 186 7.76 14.92 0.07
CA VAL A 186 6.56 15.21 -0.73
C VAL A 186 6.41 16.73 -0.81
N VAL A 187 6.43 17.30 -2.00
CA VAL A 187 6.41 18.74 -2.26
C VAL A 187 5.22 19.10 -3.13
N TYR A 188 4.52 20.18 -2.76
CA TYR A 188 3.44 20.75 -3.56
C TYR A 188 3.54 22.29 -3.57
N PRO A 189 3.42 22.97 -4.72
CA PRO A 189 3.37 22.40 -6.06
C PRO A 189 4.65 21.62 -6.41
N PRO A 190 4.61 20.69 -7.39
CA PRO A 190 5.80 19.95 -7.80
C PRO A 190 6.85 20.89 -8.38
N ASP A 191 8.12 20.62 -8.10
CA ASP A 191 9.23 21.33 -8.68
C ASP A 191 9.43 20.84 -10.15
N PRO A 192 9.36 21.72 -11.16
CA PRO A 192 9.53 21.31 -12.55
C PRO A 192 10.94 20.76 -12.86
N GLU A 193 11.96 21.15 -12.08
CA GLU A 193 13.34 20.70 -12.29
C GLU A 193 13.59 19.31 -11.67
N GLU A 194 12.74 18.86 -10.76
CA GLU A 194 12.88 17.57 -10.09
C GLU A 194 11.78 16.59 -10.50
N ALA A 195 12.09 15.75 -11.50
CA ALA A 195 11.13 14.81 -12.07
C ALA A 195 10.55 13.82 -11.03
N LEU A 196 11.34 13.31 -10.09
CA LEU A 196 10.96 12.30 -9.10
C LEU A 196 11.39 12.70 -7.67
N PRO A 197 10.70 13.69 -7.05
CA PRO A 197 11.13 14.27 -5.76
C PRO A 197 10.95 13.31 -4.59
N THR A 198 9.92 12.45 -4.63
CA THR A 198 9.49 11.68 -3.47
C THR A 198 10.07 10.28 -3.47
N ALA A 199 10.88 9.94 -2.47
CA ALA A 199 11.35 8.58 -2.27
C ALA A 199 10.28 7.73 -1.56
N VAL A 200 10.11 6.48 -2.02
CA VAL A 200 9.17 5.49 -1.50
C VAL A 200 9.94 4.30 -0.95
N TYR A 201 9.55 3.85 0.23
CA TYR A 201 10.04 2.63 0.85
C TYR A 201 8.87 1.84 1.44
N LEU A 202 8.79 0.55 1.16
CA LEU A 202 7.87 -0.40 1.80
C LEU A 202 8.62 -1.69 2.10
N ASN A 203 8.51 -2.16 3.33
CA ASN A 203 8.88 -3.50 3.75
C ASN A 203 7.71 -4.09 4.54
N ALA A 204 7.32 -5.33 4.22
CA ALA A 204 6.22 -5.99 4.89
C ALA A 204 6.39 -7.51 4.85
N THR A 205 5.70 -8.19 5.77
CA THR A 205 5.61 -9.65 5.80
C THR A 205 4.16 -10.06 5.58
N VAL A 206 3.93 -10.92 4.63
CA VAL A 206 2.64 -11.55 4.39
C VAL A 206 2.58 -12.83 5.20
N SER A 207 1.61 -12.93 6.09
CA SER A 207 1.44 -14.08 7.00
C SER A 207 0.57 -15.14 6.32
N GLY A 208 0.98 -16.40 6.42
CA GLY A 208 0.29 -17.55 5.88
C GLY A 208 1.02 -18.82 6.24
N ASP A 209 0.81 -19.90 5.47
CA ASP A 209 1.52 -21.19 5.64
C ASP A 209 3.04 -21.03 5.47
N SER A 210 3.45 -20.04 4.71
CA SER A 210 4.84 -19.56 4.64
C SER A 210 4.87 -18.03 4.76
N GLU A 211 5.92 -17.48 5.38
CA GLU A 211 6.11 -16.05 5.47
C GLU A 211 6.62 -15.48 4.15
N GLY A 212 5.74 -14.75 3.45
CA GLY A 212 6.12 -13.96 2.27
C GLY A 212 6.72 -12.61 2.67
N LYS A 213 7.84 -12.23 2.05
CA LYS A 213 8.47 -10.91 2.28
C LYS A 213 8.26 -10.01 1.08
N ILE A 214 7.82 -8.80 1.32
CA ILE A 214 7.63 -7.75 0.32
C ILE A 214 8.62 -6.62 0.58
N LEU A 215 9.32 -6.19 -0.45
CA LEU A 215 10.16 -5.00 -0.43
C LEU A 215 9.85 -4.16 -1.66
N VAL A 216 9.57 -2.87 -1.48
CA VAL A 216 9.42 -1.90 -2.56
C VAL A 216 10.28 -0.68 -2.26
N LEU A 217 11.04 -0.26 -3.26
CA LEU A 217 11.90 0.90 -3.24
C LEU A 217 11.65 1.70 -4.51
N GLY A 218 11.70 3.00 -4.43
CA GLY A 218 11.59 3.80 -5.64
C GLY A 218 11.45 5.28 -5.39
N ARG A 219 11.17 5.98 -6.47
CA ARG A 219 10.90 7.42 -6.48
C ARG A 219 9.67 7.70 -7.33
N ILE A 220 8.86 8.65 -6.91
CA ILE A 220 7.63 9.06 -7.59
C ILE A 220 7.49 10.59 -7.60
N ASN A 221 6.66 11.10 -8.49
CA ASN A 221 6.12 12.45 -8.37
C ASN A 221 4.60 12.37 -8.15
N PRO A 222 4.12 12.49 -6.90
CA PRO A 222 2.70 12.28 -6.58
C PRO A 222 1.79 13.38 -7.10
N PHE A 223 2.34 14.54 -7.47
CA PHE A 223 1.59 15.73 -7.89
C PHE A 223 1.87 16.17 -9.33
N ALA A 224 2.70 15.45 -10.07
CA ALA A 224 2.87 15.73 -11.49
C ALA A 224 1.54 15.54 -12.24
N SER A 225 1.30 16.37 -13.25
CA SER A 225 0.16 16.22 -14.16
C SER A 225 0.25 14.89 -14.91
N GLU A 226 1.43 14.60 -15.41
CA GLU A 226 1.79 13.34 -16.06
C GLU A 226 2.49 12.42 -15.07
N LYS A 227 2.06 11.16 -15.02
CA LYS A 227 2.57 10.20 -14.05
C LYS A 227 3.99 9.81 -14.39
N SER A 228 4.89 9.97 -13.42
CA SER A 228 6.29 9.56 -13.54
C SER A 228 6.73 8.84 -12.25
N PHE A 229 7.37 7.69 -12.41
CA PHE A 229 7.94 6.91 -11.32
C PHE A 229 9.04 5.95 -11.76
N ASP A 230 9.95 5.63 -10.85
CA ASP A 230 10.93 4.54 -10.94
C ASP A 230 10.80 3.70 -9.66
N ILE A 231 10.25 2.51 -9.78
CA ILE A 231 9.94 1.63 -8.67
C ILE A 231 10.55 0.25 -8.92
N THR A 232 11.22 -0.27 -7.91
CA THR A 232 11.69 -1.66 -7.86
C THR A 232 10.95 -2.37 -6.72
N GLY A 233 10.38 -3.52 -7.03
CA GLY A 233 9.66 -4.35 -6.07
C GLY A 233 10.18 -5.77 -6.05
N SER A 234 10.07 -6.43 -4.90
CA SER A 234 10.29 -7.87 -4.78
C SER A 234 9.33 -8.50 -3.78
N VAL A 235 8.88 -9.69 -4.14
CA VAL A 235 8.13 -10.60 -3.25
C VAL A 235 8.91 -11.89 -3.18
N LYS A 236 9.12 -12.45 -1.99
CA LYS A 236 9.86 -13.70 -1.80
C LYS A 236 9.12 -14.61 -0.83
N GLY A 237 9.04 -15.89 -1.17
CA GLY A 237 8.52 -16.94 -0.28
C GLY A 237 7.00 -16.90 -0.08
N LEU A 238 6.24 -16.23 -0.98
CA LEU A 238 4.80 -16.19 -0.89
C LEU A 238 4.19 -17.55 -1.23
N SER A 239 3.35 -18.12 -0.34
CA SER A 239 2.60 -19.34 -0.63
C SER A 239 1.59 -19.09 -1.76
N PHE A 240 1.78 -19.76 -2.92
CA PHE A 240 0.92 -19.54 -4.07
C PHE A 240 -0.46 -20.17 -3.85
N ALA A 241 -0.51 -21.32 -3.20
CA ALA A 241 -1.75 -22.02 -2.88
C ALA A 241 -2.70 -21.16 -2.00
N GLN A 242 -2.15 -20.46 -1.02
CA GLN A 242 -2.93 -19.61 -0.11
C GLN A 242 -3.63 -18.45 -0.82
N TYR A 243 -3.08 -17.95 -1.94
CA TYR A 243 -3.64 -16.82 -2.67
C TYR A 243 -4.47 -17.22 -3.87
N GLN A 244 -4.64 -18.52 -4.11
CA GLN A 244 -5.47 -19.01 -5.21
C GLN A 244 -6.93 -18.54 -5.09
N ALA A 245 -7.45 -18.42 -3.87
CA ALA A 245 -8.80 -17.91 -3.63
C ALA A 245 -9.04 -16.46 -4.13
N PHE A 246 -7.96 -15.67 -4.29
CA PHE A 246 -8.02 -14.32 -4.87
C PHE A 246 -7.93 -14.30 -6.39
N MET A 247 -7.57 -15.42 -6.99
CA MET A 247 -7.54 -15.59 -8.45
C MET A 247 -8.92 -16.02 -8.96
N SER A 248 -9.12 -15.91 -10.26
CA SER A 248 -10.31 -16.49 -10.88
C SER A 248 -10.36 -18.00 -10.61
N PRO A 249 -11.55 -18.59 -10.43
CA PRO A 249 -11.68 -20.03 -10.26
C PRO A 249 -10.88 -20.78 -11.33
N SER A 250 -9.97 -21.64 -10.92
CA SER A 250 -9.16 -22.46 -11.81
C SER A 250 -9.69 -23.90 -11.78
N PRO A 251 -9.86 -24.56 -12.92
CA PRO A 251 -10.18 -25.97 -12.95
C PRO A 251 -9.05 -26.86 -12.41
N LEU A 252 -7.88 -26.25 -12.16
CA LEU A 252 -6.70 -26.95 -11.66
C LEU A 252 -6.19 -26.25 -10.39
N PRO A 253 -6.73 -26.58 -9.22
CA PRO A 253 -6.29 -26.02 -7.95
C PRO A 253 -4.81 -26.27 -7.66
N ILE A 254 -4.11 -25.22 -7.23
CA ILE A 254 -2.72 -25.30 -6.77
C ILE A 254 -2.72 -25.65 -5.28
N THR A 255 -2.15 -26.79 -4.92
CA THR A 255 -2.09 -27.27 -3.53
C THR A 255 -0.83 -26.85 -2.80
N GLU A 256 0.29 -26.74 -3.52
CA GLU A 256 1.57 -26.30 -2.98
C GLU A 256 2.30 -25.40 -3.99
N GLY A 257 3.18 -24.56 -3.50
CA GLY A 257 4.05 -23.73 -4.32
C GLY A 257 4.44 -22.43 -3.65
N THR A 258 5.60 -21.93 -4.02
CA THR A 258 6.08 -20.61 -3.57
C THR A 258 6.32 -19.70 -4.76
N LEU A 259 5.92 -18.44 -4.61
CA LEU A 259 6.11 -17.37 -5.57
C LEU A 259 7.29 -16.48 -5.13
N GLN A 260 8.20 -16.25 -6.05
CA GLN A 260 9.14 -15.15 -6.00
C GLN A 260 8.88 -14.24 -7.20
N LEU A 261 8.80 -12.94 -6.94
CA LEU A 261 8.53 -11.94 -7.96
C LEU A 261 9.50 -10.79 -7.80
N LYS A 262 10.11 -10.35 -8.90
CA LYS A 262 10.82 -9.08 -8.97
C LYS A 262 10.14 -8.21 -10.03
N ILE A 263 9.99 -6.94 -9.72
CA ILE A 263 9.36 -5.95 -10.60
C ILE A 263 10.31 -4.77 -10.72
N LYS A 264 10.55 -4.32 -11.95
CA LYS A 264 11.12 -3.02 -12.24
C LYS A 264 10.09 -2.24 -13.05
N ALA A 265 9.53 -1.21 -12.47
CA ALA A 265 8.47 -0.41 -13.04
C ALA A 265 8.97 1.01 -13.30
N LEU A 266 9.04 1.40 -14.53
CA LEU A 266 9.38 2.74 -14.98
C LEU A 266 8.12 3.37 -15.58
N CYS A 267 7.91 4.63 -15.29
CA CYS A 267 6.91 5.46 -15.96
C CYS A 267 7.50 6.83 -16.20
N HIS A 268 7.37 7.32 -17.41
CA HIS A 268 7.74 8.66 -17.79
C HIS A 268 6.60 9.24 -18.60
N ASP A 269 6.05 10.36 -18.17
CA ASP A 269 4.98 11.09 -18.86
C ASP A 269 3.83 10.14 -19.27
N ASN A 270 3.30 9.39 -18.30
CA ASN A 270 2.24 8.39 -18.41
C ASN A 270 2.60 7.12 -19.21
N GLN A 271 3.76 7.07 -19.89
CA GLN A 271 4.22 5.86 -20.56
C GLN A 271 4.84 4.89 -19.57
N VAL A 272 4.24 3.71 -19.41
CA VAL A 272 4.73 2.67 -18.49
C VAL A 272 5.53 1.60 -19.21
N ASP A 273 6.58 1.15 -18.53
CA ASP A 273 7.43 0.04 -18.89
C ASP A 273 7.72 -0.78 -17.62
N ILE A 274 7.05 -1.92 -17.50
CA ILE A 274 7.13 -2.76 -16.31
C ILE A 274 7.66 -4.14 -16.68
N HIS A 275 8.84 -4.45 -16.15
CA HIS A 275 9.47 -5.76 -16.31
C HIS A 275 9.22 -6.62 -15.07
N HIS A 276 8.68 -7.81 -15.28
CA HIS A 276 8.37 -8.80 -14.25
C HIS A 276 9.29 -10.00 -14.43
N GLN A 277 9.96 -10.42 -13.36
CA GLN A 277 10.68 -11.69 -13.27
C GLN A 277 9.96 -12.55 -12.24
N VAL A 278 9.44 -13.68 -12.69
CA VAL A 278 8.64 -14.61 -11.87
C VAL A 278 9.39 -15.91 -11.73
N ARG A 279 9.46 -16.42 -10.51
CA ARG A 279 9.97 -17.74 -10.18
C ARG A 279 8.94 -18.45 -9.30
N LEU A 280 8.45 -19.57 -9.80
CA LEU A 280 7.55 -20.46 -9.10
C LEU A 280 8.31 -21.73 -8.72
N GLU A 281 8.24 -22.12 -7.45
CA GLU A 281 8.95 -23.28 -6.93
C GLU A 281 7.99 -24.25 -6.26
N ARG A 282 8.27 -25.55 -6.37
CA ARG A 282 7.54 -26.63 -5.70
C ARG A 282 6.04 -26.61 -5.99
N LEU A 283 5.67 -26.30 -7.24
CA LEU A 283 4.27 -26.32 -7.65
C LEU A 283 3.70 -27.73 -7.61
N ARG A 284 2.54 -27.89 -6.96
CA ARG A 284 1.70 -29.07 -7.03
C ARG A 284 0.26 -28.68 -7.31
N PHE A 285 -0.41 -29.53 -8.05
CA PHE A 285 -1.78 -29.33 -8.46
C PHE A 285 -2.65 -30.47 -7.97
N SER A 286 -3.87 -30.18 -7.55
CA SER A 286 -4.89 -31.19 -7.31
C SER A 286 -5.61 -31.50 -8.63
N PRO A 287 -5.86 -32.78 -8.98
CA PRO A 287 -6.78 -33.08 -10.04
C PRO A 287 -8.19 -32.58 -9.64
N GLY A 288 -8.78 -31.72 -10.48
CA GLY A 288 -10.13 -31.22 -10.24
C GLY A 288 -11.18 -32.34 -10.39
N GLU A 289 -12.33 -32.19 -9.75
CA GLU A 289 -13.48 -33.11 -9.83
C GLU A 289 -14.30 -32.93 -11.11
N LEU A 290 -13.82 -32.18 -12.10
CA LEU A 290 -14.58 -31.90 -13.33
C LEU A 290 -14.53 -33.08 -14.29
N PRO A 291 -15.66 -33.43 -14.94
CA PRO A 291 -15.70 -34.45 -15.99
C PRO A 291 -14.74 -34.10 -17.13
N GLU A 292 -13.93 -35.06 -17.61
CA GLU A 292 -12.88 -34.86 -18.64
C GLU A 292 -13.35 -34.10 -19.89
N ALA A 293 -14.60 -34.28 -20.27
CA ALA A 293 -15.18 -33.66 -21.48
C ALA A 293 -15.47 -32.15 -21.37
N GLN A 294 -15.39 -31.55 -20.15
CA GLN A 294 -15.80 -30.16 -19.88
C GLN A 294 -14.69 -29.29 -19.28
N VAL A 295 -13.50 -29.85 -19.11
CA VAL A 295 -12.41 -29.12 -18.48
C VAL A 295 -11.78 -28.14 -19.49
N PRO A 296 -11.85 -26.83 -19.27
CA PRO A 296 -11.21 -25.87 -20.15
C PRO A 296 -9.69 -26.03 -20.10
N LEU A 297 -9.03 -25.69 -21.19
CA LEU A 297 -7.57 -25.65 -21.23
C LEU A 297 -7.04 -24.65 -20.18
N VAL A 298 -6.08 -25.08 -19.38
CA VAL A 298 -5.34 -24.24 -18.43
C VAL A 298 -4.01 -23.90 -19.07
N PHE A 299 -3.70 -22.63 -19.23
CA PHE A 299 -2.55 -22.17 -20.00
C PHE A 299 -2.44 -22.80 -21.40
N GLY A 300 -3.58 -23.06 -22.06
CA GLY A 300 -3.64 -23.68 -23.38
C GLY A 300 -3.36 -25.20 -23.41
N MET A 301 -3.27 -25.85 -22.24
CA MET A 301 -2.99 -27.30 -22.12
C MET A 301 -4.09 -28.02 -21.36
N LYS A 302 -4.18 -29.34 -21.55
CA LYS A 302 -5.07 -30.19 -20.77
C LYS A 302 -4.58 -30.27 -19.31
N PRO A 303 -5.45 -30.09 -18.30
CA PRO A 303 -5.08 -30.16 -16.89
C PRO A 303 -4.29 -31.40 -16.48
N GLU A 304 -4.65 -32.57 -17.04
CA GLU A 304 -3.98 -33.84 -16.75
C GLU A 304 -2.50 -33.80 -17.17
N ALA A 305 -2.20 -33.15 -18.29
CA ALA A 305 -0.81 -32.97 -18.73
C ALA A 305 0.00 -32.12 -17.76
N ILE A 306 -0.62 -31.07 -17.20
CA ILE A 306 0.01 -30.20 -16.21
C ILE A 306 0.23 -30.96 -14.88
N VAL A 307 -0.81 -31.65 -14.37
CA VAL A 307 -0.71 -32.49 -13.16
C VAL A 307 0.41 -33.52 -13.29
N ARG A 308 0.42 -34.28 -14.40
CA ARG A 308 1.47 -35.26 -14.67
C ARG A 308 2.85 -34.66 -14.71
N PHE A 309 3.01 -33.53 -15.37
CA PHE A 309 4.29 -32.84 -15.48
C PHE A 309 4.84 -32.41 -14.11
N PHE A 310 4.01 -31.79 -13.29
CA PHE A 310 4.46 -31.25 -12.00
C PHE A 310 4.49 -32.28 -10.84
N ASN A 311 3.54 -33.21 -10.79
CA ASN A 311 3.39 -34.11 -9.65
C ASN A 311 4.12 -35.45 -9.83
N GLU A 312 4.11 -36.05 -11.02
CA GLU A 312 4.59 -37.41 -11.22
C GLU A 312 6.06 -37.51 -11.64
N ARG A 313 6.56 -36.54 -12.40
CA ARG A 313 7.91 -36.63 -12.97
C ARG A 313 9.02 -35.99 -12.14
N GLY A 314 8.69 -35.47 -10.97
CA GLY A 314 9.68 -34.88 -10.07
C GLY A 314 10.60 -33.94 -10.83
N ALA A 315 10.06 -32.87 -11.42
CA ALA A 315 10.82 -31.96 -12.26
C ALA A 315 12.15 -31.59 -11.56
N PRO A 316 13.30 -31.70 -12.24
CA PRO A 316 14.57 -31.37 -11.64
C PRO A 316 14.51 -29.94 -11.15
N ALA A 317 14.65 -29.77 -9.83
CA ALA A 317 14.55 -28.49 -9.14
C ALA A 317 13.28 -27.71 -9.45
N ASN A 318 12.13 -28.30 -9.50
CA ASN A 318 10.76 -27.75 -9.35
C ASN A 318 10.63 -26.20 -9.38
N ALA A 319 11.51 -25.54 -10.11
CA ALA A 319 11.56 -24.10 -10.30
C ALA A 319 11.20 -23.74 -11.74
N PHE A 320 10.23 -22.89 -11.86
CA PHE A 320 9.70 -22.41 -13.10
C PHE A 320 9.95 -20.92 -13.19
N GLU A 321 10.87 -20.52 -14.06
CA GLU A 321 11.26 -19.12 -14.22
C GLU A 321 10.82 -18.59 -15.57
N PHE A 322 10.24 -17.41 -15.56
CA PHE A 322 9.90 -16.67 -16.76
C PHE A 322 9.86 -15.18 -16.48
N ASP A 323 9.99 -14.40 -17.51
CA ASP A 323 9.84 -12.96 -17.44
C ASP A 323 8.85 -12.48 -18.51
N PHE A 324 8.22 -11.35 -18.20
CA PHE A 324 7.34 -10.67 -19.14
C PHE A 324 7.37 -9.17 -18.90
N ARG A 325 6.98 -8.43 -19.94
CA ARG A 325 6.99 -6.98 -19.92
C ARG A 325 5.60 -6.45 -20.20
N VAL A 326 5.23 -5.39 -19.51
CA VAL A 326 3.99 -4.66 -19.72
C VAL A 326 4.36 -3.26 -20.19
N LEU A 327 3.90 -2.90 -21.38
CA LEU A 327 4.06 -1.58 -21.97
C LEU A 327 2.67 -0.96 -22.15
N GLY A 328 2.54 0.33 -21.94
CA GLY A 328 1.28 1.01 -22.15
C GLY A 328 1.31 2.48 -21.79
N ASP A 329 0.18 3.13 -22.04
CA ASP A 329 -0.07 4.52 -21.74
C ASP A 329 -1.18 4.63 -20.70
N LEU A 330 -0.90 5.28 -19.55
CA LEU A 330 -1.87 5.46 -18.47
C LEU A 330 -2.99 6.45 -18.82
N ASP A 331 -2.83 7.25 -19.87
CA ASP A 331 -3.85 8.17 -20.36
C ASP A 331 -4.77 7.53 -21.40
N ASP A 332 -4.39 6.36 -21.96
CA ASP A 332 -5.29 5.61 -22.86
C ASP A 332 -6.43 4.99 -22.02
N PRO A 333 -7.69 5.40 -22.23
CA PRO A 333 -8.82 4.87 -21.49
C PRO A 333 -9.06 3.37 -21.73
N ASN A 334 -8.51 2.80 -22.80
CA ASN A 334 -8.58 1.38 -23.11
C ASN A 334 -7.44 0.57 -22.46
N PHE A 335 -6.40 1.25 -21.97
CA PHE A 335 -5.27 0.59 -21.33
C PHE A 335 -5.63 0.17 -19.91
N ASN A 336 -5.73 -1.13 -19.68
CA ASN A 336 -5.90 -1.69 -18.34
C ASN A 336 -4.64 -2.48 -17.95
N LEU A 337 -3.84 -1.88 -17.06
CA LEU A 337 -2.58 -2.45 -16.59
C LEU A 337 -2.73 -3.89 -16.07
N LEU A 338 -3.79 -4.17 -15.30
CA LEU A 338 -4.02 -5.50 -14.73
C LEU A 338 -4.40 -6.52 -15.79
N SER A 339 -5.24 -6.16 -16.76
CA SER A 339 -5.61 -7.03 -17.88
C SER A 339 -4.40 -7.37 -18.73
N VAL A 340 -3.62 -6.38 -19.14
CA VAL A 340 -2.40 -6.57 -19.94
C VAL A 340 -1.36 -7.39 -19.19
N ALA A 341 -1.18 -7.14 -17.89
CA ALA A 341 -0.28 -7.93 -17.05
C ALA A 341 -0.74 -9.40 -16.96
N ASN A 342 -2.04 -9.65 -16.79
CA ASN A 342 -2.59 -11.00 -16.72
C ASN A 342 -2.45 -11.75 -18.07
N GLU A 343 -2.74 -11.11 -19.19
CA GLU A 343 -2.58 -11.70 -20.53
C GLU A 343 -1.11 -12.07 -20.81
N ASN A 344 -0.17 -11.15 -20.51
CA ASN A 344 1.25 -11.40 -20.69
C ASN A 344 1.77 -12.48 -19.73
N LEU A 345 1.27 -12.53 -18.51
CA LEU A 345 1.56 -13.58 -17.54
C LEU A 345 1.10 -14.96 -18.09
N GLN A 346 -0.15 -15.06 -18.54
CA GLN A 346 -0.69 -16.31 -19.09
C GLN A 346 0.10 -16.79 -20.31
N ARG A 347 0.46 -15.86 -21.20
CA ARG A 347 1.29 -16.17 -22.38
C ARG A 347 2.67 -16.68 -21.97
N ALA A 348 3.35 -16.00 -21.07
CA ALA A 348 4.68 -16.38 -20.59
C ALA A 348 4.66 -17.77 -19.91
N ILE A 349 3.65 -18.07 -19.13
CA ILE A 349 3.46 -19.39 -18.51
C ILE A 349 3.26 -20.45 -19.60
N HIS A 350 2.39 -20.21 -20.58
CA HIS A 350 2.14 -21.17 -21.67
C HIS A 350 3.41 -21.46 -22.48
N GLU A 351 4.12 -20.45 -22.90
CA GLU A 351 5.38 -20.58 -23.65
C GLU A 351 6.41 -21.41 -22.91
N GLN A 352 6.60 -21.11 -21.62
CA GLN A 352 7.59 -21.79 -20.79
C GLN A 352 7.20 -23.25 -20.48
N LEU A 353 5.92 -23.52 -20.23
CA LEU A 353 5.43 -24.89 -20.05
C LEU A 353 5.65 -25.71 -21.31
N THR A 354 5.36 -25.15 -22.49
CA THR A 354 5.54 -25.83 -23.78
C THR A 354 7.00 -26.20 -24.01
N VAL A 355 7.93 -25.29 -23.72
CA VAL A 355 9.38 -25.54 -23.84
C VAL A 355 9.84 -26.65 -22.92
N GLN A 356 9.44 -26.60 -21.65
CA GLN A 356 9.86 -27.62 -20.66
C GLN A 356 9.26 -28.99 -20.94
N MET A 357 8.01 -29.07 -21.37
CA MET A 357 7.38 -30.35 -21.75
C MET A 357 8.08 -31.00 -22.94
N LYS A 358 8.41 -30.22 -23.99
CA LYS A 358 9.18 -30.73 -25.14
C LYS A 358 10.57 -31.25 -24.70
N ALA A 359 11.28 -30.53 -23.86
CA ALA A 359 12.59 -30.94 -23.36
C ALA A 359 12.53 -32.26 -22.55
N VAL A 360 11.43 -32.50 -21.82
CA VAL A 360 11.20 -33.75 -21.09
C VAL A 360 10.87 -34.90 -22.06
N GLU A 361 10.06 -34.68 -23.09
CA GLU A 361 9.74 -35.67 -24.10
C GLU A 361 10.97 -36.09 -24.89
N GLU A 362 11.80 -35.15 -25.30
CA GLU A 362 13.08 -35.41 -25.99
C GLU A 362 14.03 -36.26 -25.14
N LYS A 363 14.19 -35.94 -23.85
CA LYS A 363 15.02 -36.71 -22.91
C LYS A 363 14.46 -38.13 -22.71
N ALA A 364 13.13 -38.28 -22.63
CA ALA A 364 12.52 -39.56 -22.48
C ALA A 364 12.73 -40.44 -23.73
N ALA A 365 12.66 -39.86 -24.92
CA ALA A 365 12.94 -40.56 -26.18
C ALA A 365 14.41 -41.02 -26.29
N GLN A 366 15.37 -40.22 -25.78
CA GLN A 366 16.79 -40.58 -25.76
C GLN A 366 17.16 -41.71 -24.81
N VAL A 367 16.34 -41.94 -23.78
CA VAL A 367 16.60 -43.05 -22.78
C VAL A 367 15.99 -44.38 -23.23
N VAL A 368 15.06 -44.35 -24.14
CA VAL A 368 14.34 -45.56 -24.66
C VAL A 368 14.92 -46.06 -25.98
N GLY A 369 15.70 -45.29 -26.67
CA GLY A 369 16.48 -45.67 -27.86
C GLY A 369 17.93 -46.00 -27.51
#